data_aeb4a8b99669004567fb9e2352d1ce49
#
_entry.id   aeb4a8b99669004567fb9e2352d1ce49
#
_cell.length_a   1.000
_cell.length_b   1.000
_cell.length_c   1.000
_cell.angle_alpha   90.00
_cell.angle_beta   90.00
_cell.angle_gamma   90.00
#
_symmetry.space_group_name_H-M   'P 1'
#
loop_
_entity.id
_entity.type
_entity.pdbx_description
1 polymer ?
#
loop_
_entity_poly.entity_id
_entity_poly.type
_entity_poly.pdbx_seq_one_letter_code
_entity_poly.pdbx_strand_id
1 'polypeptide(L)'
;MENTLNKRYGLITAIAMVVGIVIGSGVFFKAEKILLSTGGNLPLGILAWIIGGCIMIVCAYTFAKMATKYEKVNGIVDYAEAALGPKYGYYVGWFLAIIYYPTLTSVLAWVTARYLCVLLGWDITSGSCMVIAAFLLIGSFALNYLSPIVAGKFQVSTTVIKMIPLYLMAIVGTIKGLSSGLTMQNFSEVAIPADELGGTATILFTAVCATAFAYEGWIIATSINSELNDAKKNLPRALVGGTFIIMITYLLYYVGLAGAVENEVMMAGGEAGAKIAFANVFSSVGGTVVFVFIVISCAGTLNGLMLGCVRGLYALGSRNVGPRPDIFKQVDPVTNMPASSSAFGVLLCGFWMMYFYGANLTEGWFGPFCFDTSELPIITIYALYIPIFFMIMKREKEWNGFDRFIAPALSIAGSVFMIIAAVFSHGQAVIYYLIVFAVIMVIGALFAKKKEGLE
;
A
#
# COMPACT_ATOMS: atom_id res chain seq x y z
N MET A 1 24.10 27.20 1.40
CA MET A 1 22.74 27.54 0.95
C MET A 1 21.91 26.29 1.19
N GLU A 2 21.00 26.31 2.16
CA GLU A 2 20.03 25.21 2.32
C GLU A 2 19.23 25.11 1.02
N ASN A 3 19.33 23.99 0.32
CA ASN A 3 18.51 23.66 -0.84
C ASN A 3 17.07 23.41 -0.34
N THR A 4 16.36 24.47 -0.02
CA THR A 4 14.92 24.39 0.28
C THR A 4 14.19 24.15 -1.04
N LEU A 5 13.45 23.05 -1.11
CA LEU A 5 12.59 22.75 -2.24
C LEU A 5 11.56 23.88 -2.42
N ASN A 6 11.40 24.36 -3.65
CA ASN A 6 10.44 25.44 -3.96
C ASN A 6 9.01 24.96 -3.71
N LYS A 7 8.24 25.72 -2.94
CA LYS A 7 6.81 25.49 -2.73
C LYS A 7 6.05 25.70 -4.05
N ARG A 8 5.46 24.63 -4.59
CA ARG A 8 4.85 24.61 -5.93
C ARG A 8 3.41 24.10 -5.95
N TYR A 9 2.98 23.33 -4.93
CA TYR A 9 1.72 22.62 -4.97
C TYR A 9 0.65 23.29 -4.12
N GLY A 10 -0.56 23.42 -4.67
CA GLY A 10 -1.76 23.86 -3.94
C GLY A 10 -2.54 22.68 -3.36
N LEU A 11 -3.66 22.95 -2.67
CA LEU A 11 -4.50 21.95 -2.02
C LEU A 11 -5.01 20.88 -2.99
N ILE A 12 -5.52 21.28 -4.16
CA ILE A 12 -6.08 20.32 -5.16
C ILE A 12 -5.01 19.35 -5.64
N THR A 13 -3.80 19.86 -5.93
CA THR A 13 -2.67 19.01 -6.31
C THR A 13 -2.28 18.06 -5.19
N ALA A 14 -2.28 18.53 -3.95
CA ALA A 14 -1.98 17.69 -2.79
C ALA A 14 -3.02 16.57 -2.62
N ILE A 15 -4.32 16.86 -2.75
CA ILE A 15 -5.39 15.83 -2.74
C ILE A 15 -5.17 14.83 -3.87
N ALA A 16 -4.90 15.29 -5.08
CA ALA A 16 -4.63 14.43 -6.23
C ALA A 16 -3.40 13.53 -6.01
N MET A 17 -2.37 14.03 -5.34
CA MET A 17 -1.19 13.23 -4.98
C MET A 17 -1.52 12.16 -3.94
N VAL A 18 -2.26 12.49 -2.87
CA VAL A 18 -2.72 11.51 -1.87
C VAL A 18 -3.54 10.40 -2.55
N VAL A 19 -4.56 10.78 -3.32
CA VAL A 19 -5.41 9.86 -4.07
C VAL A 19 -4.57 9.04 -5.05
N GLY A 20 -3.66 9.70 -5.77
CA GLY A 20 -2.82 9.06 -6.77
C GLY A 20 -1.78 8.09 -6.21
N ILE A 21 -1.31 8.26 -4.97
CA ILE A 21 -0.38 7.33 -4.32
C ILE A 21 -1.11 6.09 -3.82
N VAL A 22 -2.26 6.26 -3.17
CA VAL A 22 -3.01 5.15 -2.56
C VAL A 22 -3.78 4.35 -3.62
N ILE A 23 -4.54 5.03 -4.49
CA ILE A 23 -5.27 4.33 -5.54
C ILE A 23 -4.27 3.72 -6.51
N GLY A 24 -4.20 2.41 -6.51
CA GLY A 24 -3.29 1.63 -7.33
C GLY A 24 -3.90 0.28 -7.70
N SER A 25 -3.08 -0.76 -7.71
CA SER A 25 -3.52 -2.14 -7.93
C SER A 25 -4.37 -2.70 -6.79
N GLY A 26 -4.24 -2.13 -5.58
CA GLY A 26 -4.82 -2.71 -4.37
C GLY A 26 -6.32 -2.93 -4.43
N VAL A 27 -7.09 -1.95 -4.91
CA VAL A 27 -8.54 -2.07 -5.02
C VAL A 27 -8.95 -3.15 -6.03
N PHE A 28 -8.23 -3.28 -7.14
CA PHE A 28 -8.50 -4.30 -8.15
C PHE A 28 -8.16 -5.70 -7.62
N PHE A 29 -6.97 -5.84 -7.02
CA PHE A 29 -6.45 -7.12 -6.53
C PHE A 29 -7.16 -7.62 -5.26
N LYS A 30 -7.58 -6.72 -4.37
CA LYS A 30 -8.18 -7.11 -3.07
C LYS A 30 -9.70 -7.21 -3.10
N ALA A 31 -10.39 -6.65 -4.11
CA ALA A 31 -11.85 -6.72 -4.18
C ALA A 31 -12.36 -8.17 -4.21
N GLU A 32 -11.77 -9.02 -5.04
CA GLU A 32 -12.07 -10.45 -5.10
C GLU A 32 -11.68 -11.17 -3.81
N LYS A 33 -10.48 -10.90 -3.26
CA LYS A 33 -10.03 -11.52 -2.01
C LYS A 33 -10.97 -11.20 -0.84
N ILE A 34 -11.49 -9.97 -0.77
CA ILE A 34 -12.47 -9.56 0.25
C ILE A 34 -13.79 -10.29 0.04
N LEU A 35 -14.28 -10.39 -1.19
CA LEU A 35 -15.51 -11.12 -1.51
C LEU A 35 -15.38 -12.61 -1.16
N LEU A 36 -14.25 -13.24 -1.51
CA LEU A 36 -13.95 -14.62 -1.16
C LEU A 36 -13.88 -14.81 0.36
N SER A 37 -13.19 -13.91 1.08
CA SER A 37 -13.09 -13.97 2.55
C SER A 37 -14.43 -13.85 3.24
N THR A 38 -15.41 -13.18 2.61
CA THR A 38 -16.77 -13.02 3.14
C THR A 38 -17.75 -14.09 2.65
N GLY A 39 -17.27 -15.10 1.91
CA GLY A 39 -18.12 -16.15 1.36
C GLY A 39 -19.16 -15.67 0.36
N GLY A 40 -18.86 -14.57 -0.35
CA GLY A 40 -19.81 -13.91 -1.25
C GLY A 40 -20.77 -12.95 -0.53
N ASN A 41 -20.63 -12.76 0.78
CA ASN A 41 -21.48 -11.82 1.53
C ASN A 41 -21.05 -10.37 1.25
N LEU A 42 -21.71 -9.75 0.26
CA LEU A 42 -21.40 -8.39 -0.19
C LEU A 42 -21.56 -7.33 0.92
N PRO A 43 -22.62 -7.33 1.78
CA PRO A 43 -22.73 -6.42 2.92
C PRO A 43 -21.54 -6.47 3.87
N LEU A 44 -21.04 -7.67 4.21
CA LEU A 44 -19.83 -7.81 5.05
C LEU A 44 -18.58 -7.30 4.34
N GLY A 45 -18.46 -7.51 3.04
CA GLY A 45 -17.38 -6.93 2.25
C GLY A 45 -17.39 -5.40 2.25
N ILE A 46 -18.56 -4.78 2.07
CA ILE A 46 -18.74 -3.33 2.18
C ILE A 46 -18.37 -2.83 3.57
N LEU A 47 -18.80 -3.52 4.63
CA LEU A 47 -18.45 -3.18 5.99
C LEU A 47 -16.94 -3.25 6.24
N ALA A 48 -16.25 -4.26 5.68
CA ALA A 48 -14.79 -4.37 5.75
C ALA A 48 -14.10 -3.18 5.08
N TRP A 49 -14.54 -2.76 3.88
CA TRP A 49 -14.03 -1.56 3.22
C TRP A 49 -14.25 -0.29 4.05
N ILE A 50 -15.42 -0.12 4.67
CA ILE A 50 -15.71 1.02 5.55
C ILE A 50 -14.78 1.02 6.76
N ILE A 51 -14.63 -0.10 7.46
CA ILE A 51 -13.78 -0.20 8.65
C ILE A 51 -12.31 0.11 8.30
N GLY A 52 -11.75 -0.53 7.26
CA GLY A 52 -10.40 -0.27 6.80
C GLY A 52 -10.19 1.19 6.38
N GLY A 53 -11.15 1.77 5.67
CA GLY A 53 -11.14 3.18 5.27
C GLY A 53 -11.20 4.14 6.46
N CYS A 54 -12.03 3.86 7.46
CA CYS A 54 -12.10 4.65 8.69
C CYS A 54 -10.78 4.60 9.48
N ILE A 55 -10.15 3.42 9.59
CA ILE A 55 -8.83 3.28 10.23
C ILE A 55 -7.79 4.13 9.50
N MET A 56 -7.76 4.06 8.17
CA MET A 56 -6.88 4.89 7.33
C MET A 56 -7.11 6.38 7.59
N ILE A 57 -8.36 6.85 7.56
CA ILE A 57 -8.72 8.27 7.72
C ILE A 57 -8.28 8.79 9.08
N VAL A 58 -8.52 8.04 10.16
CA VAL A 58 -8.17 8.46 11.52
C VAL A 58 -6.66 8.51 11.71
N CYS A 59 -5.91 7.51 11.22
CA CYS A 59 -4.45 7.51 11.24
C CYS A 59 -3.90 8.68 10.40
N ALA A 60 -4.44 8.88 9.20
CA ALA A 60 -4.04 9.99 8.33
C ALA A 60 -4.29 11.35 8.98
N TYR A 61 -5.44 11.53 9.66
CA TYR A 61 -5.74 12.74 10.41
C TYR A 61 -4.71 13.01 11.52
N THR A 62 -4.37 11.98 12.30
CA THR A 62 -3.41 12.12 13.42
C THR A 62 -2.02 12.50 12.91
N PHE A 63 -1.53 11.85 11.85
CA PHE A 63 -0.27 12.25 11.22
C PHE A 63 -0.34 13.61 10.52
N ALA A 64 -1.49 13.97 9.96
CA ALA A 64 -1.71 15.29 9.39
C ALA A 64 -1.55 16.39 10.44
N LYS A 65 -2.00 16.16 11.66
CA LYS A 65 -1.77 17.07 12.79
C LYS A 65 -0.29 17.14 13.18
N MET A 66 0.45 16.01 13.19
CA MET A 66 1.90 16.07 13.38
C MET A 66 2.59 16.90 12.31
N ALA A 67 2.18 16.77 11.06
CA ALA A 67 2.74 17.52 9.95
C ALA A 67 2.56 19.05 10.09
N THR A 68 1.55 19.52 10.84
CA THR A 68 1.40 20.95 11.12
C THR A 68 2.50 21.53 12.02
N LYS A 69 3.11 20.66 12.84
CA LYS A 69 4.14 21.05 13.81
C LYS A 69 5.54 20.68 13.33
N TYR A 70 5.71 19.52 12.70
CA TYR A 70 6.98 18.95 12.29
C TYR A 70 7.14 19.00 10.77
N GLU A 71 7.71 20.09 10.25
CA GLU A 71 7.91 20.33 8.81
C GLU A 71 9.18 19.64 8.29
N LYS A 72 9.28 18.30 8.38
CA LYS A 72 10.41 17.57 7.83
C LYS A 72 10.01 16.77 6.57
N VAL A 73 11.01 16.35 5.77
CA VAL A 73 10.82 15.88 4.39
C VAL A 73 10.59 14.38 4.27
N ASN A 74 10.94 13.58 5.29
CA ASN A 74 10.98 12.11 5.20
C ASN A 74 9.76 11.38 5.80
N GLY A 75 8.64 12.04 5.91
CA GLY A 75 7.39 11.41 6.32
C GLY A 75 7.48 10.71 7.68
N ILE A 76 7.10 9.44 7.72
CA ILE A 76 6.96 8.67 8.99
C ILE A 76 8.28 8.56 9.79
N VAL A 77 9.43 8.49 9.14
CA VAL A 77 10.73 8.38 9.85
C VAL A 77 10.96 9.63 10.70
N ASP A 78 10.66 10.80 10.16
CA ASP A 78 10.82 12.06 10.87
C ASP A 78 9.79 12.22 11.99
N TYR A 79 8.57 11.76 11.80
CA TYR A 79 7.55 11.74 12.87
C TYR A 79 7.92 10.76 13.99
N ALA A 80 8.46 9.59 13.65
CA ALA A 80 8.98 8.62 14.61
C ALA A 80 10.15 9.20 15.41
N GLU A 81 11.08 9.88 14.74
CA GLU A 81 12.21 10.57 15.37
C GLU A 81 11.74 11.71 16.29
N ALA A 82 10.81 12.54 15.82
CA ALA A 82 10.24 13.63 16.60
C ALA A 82 9.49 13.13 17.84
N ALA A 83 8.77 12.01 17.74
CA ALA A 83 8.01 11.44 18.85
C ALA A 83 8.89 10.71 19.88
N LEU A 84 9.81 9.87 19.44
CA LEU A 84 10.50 8.88 20.28
C LEU A 84 12.05 8.98 20.20
N GLY A 85 12.58 9.91 19.40
CA GLY A 85 14.00 10.15 19.25
C GLY A 85 14.67 9.42 18.09
N PRO A 86 15.95 9.74 17.80
CA PRO A 86 16.65 9.26 16.60
C PRO A 86 16.74 7.75 16.49
N LYS A 87 16.86 7.05 17.64
CA LYS A 87 16.95 5.59 17.68
C LYS A 87 15.66 4.93 17.15
N TYR A 88 14.50 5.45 17.53
CA TYR A 88 13.23 4.91 17.04
C TYR A 88 13.01 5.24 15.55
N GLY A 89 13.32 6.47 15.14
CA GLY A 89 13.34 6.86 13.73
C GLY A 89 14.23 5.95 12.88
N TYR A 90 15.41 5.59 13.38
CA TYR A 90 16.29 4.64 12.72
C TYR A 90 15.64 3.27 12.51
N TYR A 91 15.03 2.67 13.55
CA TYR A 91 14.39 1.36 13.42
C TYR A 91 13.19 1.38 12.47
N VAL A 92 12.40 2.44 12.47
CA VAL A 92 11.31 2.62 11.49
C VAL A 92 11.90 2.70 10.07
N GLY A 93 12.95 3.51 9.86
CA GLY A 93 13.62 3.61 8.56
C GLY A 93 14.26 2.29 8.09
N TRP A 94 14.85 1.54 9.00
CA TRP A 94 15.41 0.22 8.74
C TRP A 94 14.33 -0.78 8.29
N PHE A 95 13.22 -0.84 9.03
CA PHE A 95 12.07 -1.66 8.65
C PHE A 95 11.54 -1.32 7.25
N LEU A 96 11.36 -0.02 6.96
CA LEU A 96 10.91 0.44 5.65
C LEU A 96 11.85 0.02 4.53
N ALA A 97 13.17 0.17 4.73
CA ALA A 97 14.17 -0.09 3.70
C ALA A 97 14.37 -1.59 3.41
N ILE A 98 14.29 -2.45 4.45
CA ILE A 98 14.66 -3.87 4.33
C ILE A 98 13.44 -4.78 4.14
N ILE A 99 12.31 -4.44 4.74
CA ILE A 99 11.10 -5.28 4.68
C ILE A 99 10.01 -4.59 3.85
N TYR A 100 9.50 -3.46 4.29
CA TYR A 100 8.27 -2.86 3.80
C TYR A 100 8.30 -2.55 2.30
N TYR A 101 9.21 -1.68 1.85
CA TYR A 101 9.27 -1.33 0.42
C TYR A 101 9.61 -2.52 -0.47
N PRO A 102 10.64 -3.35 -0.15
CA PRO A 102 10.99 -4.45 -1.04
C PRO A 102 9.92 -5.55 -1.13
N THR A 103 9.24 -5.89 -0.03
CA THR A 103 8.16 -6.90 -0.07
C THR A 103 6.99 -6.42 -0.91
N LEU A 104 6.51 -5.20 -0.68
CA LEU A 104 5.37 -4.65 -1.42
C LEU A 104 5.69 -4.46 -2.90
N THR A 105 6.92 -4.01 -3.22
CA THR A 105 7.35 -3.85 -4.61
C THR A 105 7.40 -5.20 -5.33
N SER A 106 7.87 -6.25 -4.67
CA SER A 106 7.91 -7.62 -5.20
C SER A 106 6.51 -8.16 -5.50
N VAL A 107 5.60 -8.01 -4.53
CA VAL A 107 4.19 -8.41 -4.69
C VAL A 107 3.54 -7.64 -5.84
N LEU A 108 3.79 -6.33 -5.95
CA LEU A 108 3.22 -5.52 -7.04
C LEU A 108 3.76 -5.87 -8.42
N ALA A 109 5.03 -6.26 -8.52
CA ALA A 109 5.59 -6.76 -9.77
C ALA A 109 4.84 -8.02 -10.22
N TRP A 110 4.60 -8.95 -9.29
CA TRP A 110 3.83 -10.16 -9.55
C TRP A 110 2.36 -9.86 -9.88
N VAL A 111 1.68 -9.00 -9.11
CA VAL A 111 0.30 -8.58 -9.39
C VAL A 111 0.18 -7.97 -10.79
N THR A 112 1.12 -7.09 -11.17
CA THR A 112 1.13 -6.49 -12.51
C THR A 112 1.29 -7.55 -13.59
N ALA A 113 2.18 -8.52 -13.37
CA ALA A 113 2.39 -9.63 -14.29
C ALA A 113 1.14 -10.53 -14.42
N ARG A 114 0.44 -10.82 -13.31
CA ARG A 114 -0.82 -11.59 -13.35
C ARG A 114 -1.89 -10.90 -14.20
N TYR A 115 -2.12 -9.61 -13.99
CA TYR A 115 -3.08 -8.85 -14.80
C TYR A 115 -2.67 -8.83 -16.28
N LEU A 116 -1.37 -8.74 -16.58
CA LEU A 116 -0.89 -8.83 -17.95
C LEU A 116 -1.10 -10.23 -18.54
N CYS A 117 -0.84 -11.31 -17.78
CA CYS A 117 -1.12 -12.69 -18.21
C CYS A 117 -2.62 -12.90 -18.49
N VAL A 118 -3.51 -12.41 -17.60
CA VAL A 118 -4.96 -12.46 -17.83
C VAL A 118 -5.35 -11.72 -19.12
N LEU A 119 -4.74 -10.57 -19.39
CA LEU A 119 -4.99 -9.81 -20.61
C LEU A 119 -4.59 -10.59 -21.86
N LEU A 120 -3.43 -11.29 -21.80
CA LEU A 120 -2.88 -12.08 -22.91
C LEU A 120 -3.50 -13.50 -23.01
N GLY A 121 -4.31 -13.92 -22.03
CA GLY A 121 -4.86 -15.27 -21.97
C GLY A 121 -3.82 -16.33 -21.56
N TRP A 122 -2.77 -15.94 -20.84
CA TRP A 122 -1.72 -16.83 -20.34
C TRP A 122 -2.03 -17.30 -18.92
N ASP A 123 -1.44 -18.46 -18.57
CA ASP A 123 -1.58 -18.99 -17.21
C ASP A 123 -0.87 -18.11 -16.17
N ILE A 124 -1.64 -17.66 -15.18
CA ILE A 124 -1.19 -16.77 -14.10
C ILE A 124 -0.33 -17.47 -13.04
N THR A 125 -0.33 -18.80 -13.01
CA THR A 125 0.48 -19.62 -12.10
C THR A 125 1.79 -20.09 -12.71
N SER A 126 1.97 -19.84 -14.01
CA SER A 126 3.10 -20.33 -14.79
C SER A 126 4.43 -19.61 -14.45
N GLY A 127 5.53 -20.28 -14.74
CA GLY A 127 6.86 -19.67 -14.70
C GLY A 127 6.98 -18.44 -15.62
N SER A 128 6.22 -18.39 -16.71
CA SER A 128 6.15 -17.23 -17.61
C SER A 128 5.64 -15.97 -16.87
N CYS A 129 4.65 -16.10 -15.99
CA CYS A 129 4.17 -14.99 -15.17
C CYS A 129 5.28 -14.45 -14.25
N MET A 130 6.08 -15.34 -13.64
CA MET A 130 7.21 -14.93 -12.81
C MET A 130 8.33 -14.25 -13.61
N VAL A 131 8.60 -14.71 -14.82
CA VAL A 131 9.56 -14.05 -15.73
C VAL A 131 9.09 -12.65 -16.08
N ILE A 132 7.80 -12.46 -16.39
CA ILE A 132 7.23 -11.13 -16.64
C ILE A 132 7.34 -10.26 -15.38
N ALA A 133 7.05 -10.79 -14.19
CA ALA A 133 7.21 -10.07 -12.94
C ALA A 133 8.65 -9.58 -12.73
N ALA A 134 9.64 -10.42 -13.01
CA ALA A 134 11.05 -10.05 -12.94
C ALA A 134 11.42 -8.95 -13.95
N PHE A 135 10.94 -9.03 -15.19
CA PHE A 135 11.15 -7.98 -16.19
C PHE A 135 10.51 -6.65 -15.79
N LEU A 136 9.30 -6.68 -15.25
CA LEU A 136 8.61 -5.49 -14.75
C LEU A 136 9.35 -4.86 -13.56
N LEU A 137 9.87 -5.68 -12.66
CA LEU A 137 10.68 -5.25 -11.52
C LEU A 137 11.95 -4.53 -11.99
N ILE A 138 12.72 -5.18 -12.86
CA ILE A 138 13.97 -4.64 -13.42
C ILE A 138 13.69 -3.40 -14.27
N GLY A 139 12.63 -3.42 -15.08
CA GLY A 139 12.23 -2.28 -15.91
C GLY A 139 11.84 -1.06 -15.07
N SER A 140 11.09 -1.28 -13.98
CA SER A 140 10.74 -0.22 -13.03
C SER A 140 11.98 0.34 -12.31
N PHE A 141 12.92 -0.53 -11.92
CA PHE A 141 14.20 -0.10 -11.37
C PHE A 141 14.99 0.75 -12.36
N ALA A 142 15.16 0.25 -13.59
CA ALA A 142 15.90 0.96 -14.64
C ALA A 142 15.28 2.33 -14.93
N LEU A 143 13.95 2.40 -15.01
CA LEU A 143 13.23 3.66 -15.22
C LEU A 143 13.49 4.67 -14.09
N ASN A 144 13.40 4.23 -12.83
CA ASN A 144 13.61 5.10 -11.67
C ASN A 144 15.08 5.52 -11.51
N TYR A 145 16.03 4.65 -11.83
CA TYR A 145 17.45 4.95 -11.65
C TYR A 145 18.04 5.73 -12.81
N LEU A 146 17.79 5.29 -14.06
CA LEU A 146 18.40 5.89 -15.25
C LEU A 146 17.68 7.14 -15.72
N SER A 147 16.37 7.25 -15.48
CA SER A 147 15.54 8.34 -15.99
C SER A 147 14.46 8.79 -15.00
N PRO A 148 14.83 9.35 -13.83
CA PRO A 148 13.88 9.73 -12.79
C PRO A 148 12.83 10.76 -13.25
N ILE A 149 13.17 11.59 -14.26
CA ILE A 149 12.22 12.53 -14.89
C ILE A 149 11.12 11.78 -15.63
N VAL A 150 11.49 10.75 -16.42
CA VAL A 150 10.52 9.92 -17.15
C VAL A 150 9.70 9.07 -16.17
N ALA A 151 10.33 8.52 -15.12
CA ALA A 151 9.63 7.82 -14.05
C ALA A 151 8.57 8.71 -13.38
N GLY A 152 8.90 9.97 -13.10
CA GLY A 152 7.95 10.95 -12.55
C GLY A 152 6.79 11.26 -13.49
N LYS A 153 7.05 11.47 -14.78
CA LYS A 153 6.00 11.68 -15.79
C LYS A 153 5.10 10.44 -15.93
N PHE A 154 5.69 9.25 -15.95
CA PHE A 154 4.96 7.98 -15.98
C PHE A 154 4.05 7.85 -14.75
N GLN A 155 4.55 8.19 -13.55
CA GLN A 155 3.75 8.18 -12.32
C GLN A 155 2.53 9.10 -12.41
N VAL A 156 2.70 10.33 -12.90
CA VAL A 156 1.60 11.28 -13.06
C VAL A 156 0.58 10.78 -14.08
N SER A 157 1.04 10.31 -15.25
CA SER A 157 0.18 9.81 -16.32
C SER A 157 -0.64 8.61 -15.86
N THR A 158 -0.01 7.64 -15.20
CA THR A 158 -0.71 6.45 -14.68
C THR A 158 -1.69 6.80 -13.59
N THR A 159 -1.47 7.89 -12.82
CA THR A 159 -2.41 8.36 -11.80
C THR A 159 -3.74 8.83 -12.42
N VAL A 160 -3.69 9.46 -13.59
CA VAL A 160 -4.93 9.82 -14.30
C VAL A 160 -5.60 8.60 -14.90
N ILE A 161 -4.82 7.75 -15.59
CA ILE A 161 -5.34 6.57 -16.29
C ILE A 161 -6.05 5.59 -15.34
N LYS A 162 -5.51 5.34 -14.15
CA LYS A 162 -6.07 4.38 -13.19
C LYS A 162 -7.43 4.77 -12.61
N MET A 163 -7.80 6.05 -12.64
CA MET A 163 -9.12 6.49 -12.20
C MET A 163 -10.22 6.09 -13.19
N ILE A 164 -9.87 5.89 -14.47
CA ILE A 164 -10.84 5.58 -15.53
C ILE A 164 -11.58 4.27 -15.24
N PRO A 165 -10.93 3.10 -15.08
CA PRO A 165 -11.63 1.84 -14.82
C PRO A 165 -12.44 1.87 -13.53
N LEU A 166 -11.96 2.58 -12.50
CA LEU A 166 -12.67 2.68 -11.22
C LEU A 166 -13.99 3.40 -11.36
N TYR A 167 -13.97 4.61 -11.92
CA TYR A 167 -15.19 5.40 -12.07
C TYR A 167 -16.13 4.81 -13.13
N LEU A 168 -15.61 4.24 -14.20
CA LEU A 168 -16.44 3.56 -15.19
C LEU A 168 -17.20 2.38 -14.55
N MET A 169 -16.50 1.52 -13.80
CA MET A 169 -17.15 0.40 -13.11
C MET A 169 -18.10 0.90 -12.02
N ALA A 170 -17.69 1.87 -11.22
CA ALA A 170 -18.53 2.44 -10.17
C ALA A 170 -19.86 3.00 -10.70
N ILE A 171 -19.85 3.67 -11.84
CA ILE A 171 -21.05 4.30 -12.41
C ILE A 171 -21.82 3.31 -13.27
N VAL A 172 -21.18 2.79 -14.32
CA VAL A 172 -21.89 1.98 -15.34
C VAL A 172 -22.24 0.59 -14.79
N GLY A 173 -21.34 -0.03 -14.02
CA GLY A 173 -21.60 -1.30 -13.36
C GLY A 173 -22.77 -1.22 -12.37
N THR A 174 -22.80 -0.17 -11.54
CA THR A 174 -23.91 0.06 -10.60
C THR A 174 -25.24 0.28 -11.33
N ILE A 175 -25.28 1.15 -12.36
CA ILE A 175 -26.50 1.42 -13.13
C ILE A 175 -27.01 0.13 -13.80
N LYS A 176 -26.12 -0.62 -14.44
CA LYS A 176 -26.46 -1.89 -15.09
C LYS A 176 -26.99 -2.92 -14.09
N GLY A 177 -26.28 -3.08 -12.95
CA GLY A 177 -26.66 -4.05 -11.94
C GLY A 177 -27.99 -3.75 -11.27
N LEU A 178 -28.31 -2.47 -11.04
CA LEU A 178 -29.61 -2.05 -10.54
C LEU A 178 -30.72 -2.29 -11.57
N SER A 179 -30.46 -2.01 -12.85
CA SER A 179 -31.45 -2.21 -13.91
C SER A 179 -31.71 -3.69 -14.22
N SER A 180 -30.74 -4.56 -14.09
CA SER A 180 -30.85 -6.02 -14.28
C SER A 180 -31.33 -6.79 -13.04
N GLY A 181 -31.31 -6.17 -11.86
CA GLY A 181 -31.59 -6.83 -10.60
C GLY A 181 -30.36 -7.57 -9.98
N LEU A 182 -29.24 -7.69 -10.72
CA LEU A 182 -28.07 -8.45 -10.29
C LEU A 182 -27.46 -7.90 -9.00
N THR A 183 -27.42 -6.57 -8.83
CA THR A 183 -26.94 -5.96 -7.59
C THR A 183 -27.75 -6.46 -6.39
N MET A 184 -29.08 -6.49 -6.49
CA MET A 184 -29.94 -6.95 -5.39
C MET A 184 -29.79 -8.45 -5.14
N GLN A 185 -29.63 -9.25 -6.19
CA GLN A 185 -29.34 -10.67 -6.07
C GLN A 185 -28.03 -10.87 -5.29
N ASN A 186 -26.92 -10.25 -5.70
CA ASN A 186 -25.62 -10.34 -5.05
C ASN A 186 -25.62 -9.81 -3.60
N PHE A 187 -26.53 -8.90 -3.24
CA PHE A 187 -26.70 -8.43 -1.86
C PHE A 187 -27.43 -9.44 -0.97
N SER A 188 -28.32 -10.27 -1.54
CA SER A 188 -29.14 -11.23 -0.80
C SER A 188 -28.55 -12.63 -0.75
N GLU A 189 -27.71 -12.99 -1.72
CA GLU A 189 -27.12 -14.31 -1.84
C GLU A 189 -25.77 -14.38 -1.14
N VAL A 190 -25.57 -15.45 -0.37
CA VAL A 190 -24.30 -15.79 0.31
C VAL A 190 -23.90 -17.17 -0.18
N ALA A 191 -22.76 -17.27 -0.87
CA ALA A 191 -22.32 -18.53 -1.47
C ALA A 191 -21.77 -19.52 -0.42
N ILE A 192 -21.08 -19.04 0.61
CA ILE A 192 -20.49 -19.87 1.68
C ILE A 192 -21.02 -19.35 3.02
N PRO A 193 -21.72 -20.19 3.80
CA PRO A 193 -22.24 -19.82 5.12
C PRO A 193 -21.13 -19.40 6.09
N ALA A 194 -21.44 -18.46 6.99
CA ALA A 194 -20.47 -17.92 7.94
C ALA A 194 -19.85 -18.99 8.86
N ASP A 195 -20.61 -19.98 9.23
CA ASP A 195 -20.16 -21.07 10.12
C ASP A 195 -19.04 -21.92 9.49
N GLU A 196 -19.04 -22.07 8.17
CA GLU A 196 -17.98 -22.78 7.43
C GLU A 196 -16.68 -21.98 7.34
N LEU A 197 -16.75 -20.65 7.51
CA LEU A 197 -15.63 -19.72 7.47
C LEU A 197 -15.13 -19.30 8.87
N GLY A 198 -15.52 -20.01 9.90
CA GLY A 198 -15.12 -19.73 11.29
C GLY A 198 -15.89 -18.62 11.99
N GLY A 199 -17.08 -18.28 11.46
CA GLY A 199 -18.00 -17.33 12.04
C GLY A 199 -17.79 -15.87 11.59
N THR A 200 -18.81 -15.05 11.78
CA THR A 200 -18.86 -13.64 11.29
C THR A 200 -17.68 -12.78 11.76
N ALA A 201 -17.19 -13.00 13.00
CA ALA A 201 -16.05 -12.24 13.50
C ALA A 201 -14.76 -12.54 12.74
N THR A 202 -14.46 -13.82 12.50
CA THR A 202 -13.29 -14.27 11.73
C THR A 202 -13.36 -13.71 10.30
N ILE A 203 -14.51 -13.82 9.66
CA ILE A 203 -14.77 -13.28 8.33
C ILE A 203 -14.45 -11.79 8.28
N LEU A 204 -15.00 -11.01 9.20
CA LEU A 204 -14.82 -9.56 9.22
C LEU A 204 -13.35 -9.18 9.46
N PHE A 205 -12.67 -9.81 10.39
CA PHE A 205 -11.25 -9.56 10.64
C PHE A 205 -10.40 -9.90 9.41
N THR A 206 -10.63 -11.05 8.78
CA THR A 206 -9.89 -11.46 7.56
C THR A 206 -10.14 -10.49 6.39
N ALA A 207 -11.39 -10.11 6.18
CA ALA A 207 -11.74 -9.15 5.12
C ALA A 207 -11.15 -7.76 5.37
N VAL A 208 -11.17 -7.26 6.62
CA VAL A 208 -10.54 -5.97 6.96
C VAL A 208 -9.01 -6.05 6.83
N CYS A 209 -8.38 -7.16 7.23
CA CYS A 209 -6.95 -7.36 7.04
C CYS A 209 -6.56 -7.22 5.55
N ALA A 210 -7.34 -7.80 4.65
CA ALA A 210 -7.12 -7.68 3.21
C ALA A 210 -7.21 -6.23 2.70
N THR A 211 -8.03 -5.36 3.32
CA THR A 211 -8.12 -3.95 2.92
C THR A 211 -6.84 -3.16 3.20
N ALA A 212 -5.99 -3.62 4.12
CA ALA A 212 -4.74 -2.95 4.47
C ALA A 212 -3.88 -2.65 3.24
N PHE A 213 -3.74 -3.63 2.34
CA PHE A 213 -2.97 -3.46 1.11
C PHE A 213 -3.60 -2.43 0.15
N ALA A 214 -4.93 -2.38 0.06
CA ALA A 214 -5.61 -1.45 -0.83
C ALA A 214 -5.55 0.00 -0.34
N TYR A 215 -5.58 0.19 0.97
CA TYR A 215 -5.54 1.51 1.61
C TYR A 215 -4.13 1.99 1.95
N GLU A 216 -3.08 1.25 1.58
CA GLU A 216 -1.70 1.61 1.90
C GLU A 216 -1.16 2.72 0.99
N GLY A 217 -0.16 3.45 1.48
CA GLY A 217 0.57 4.47 0.71
C GLY A 217 0.26 5.92 1.10
N TRP A 218 -0.83 6.21 1.81
CA TRP A 218 -1.19 7.59 2.19
C TRP A 218 -0.11 8.27 3.03
N ILE A 219 0.64 7.52 3.83
CA ILE A 219 1.74 8.05 4.64
C ILE A 219 2.88 8.61 3.78
N ILE A 220 3.08 8.09 2.57
CA ILE A 220 4.09 8.57 1.63
C ILE A 220 3.76 10.00 1.20
N ALA A 221 2.46 10.34 1.10
CA ALA A 221 2.03 11.69 0.77
C ALA A 221 2.45 12.75 1.79
N THR A 222 2.80 12.37 3.02
CA THR A 222 3.33 13.31 4.02
C THR A 222 4.72 13.86 3.62
N SER A 223 5.44 13.18 2.73
CA SER A 223 6.74 13.62 2.22
C SER A 223 6.68 14.86 1.30
N ILE A 224 5.48 15.20 0.78
CA ILE A 224 5.30 16.42 -0.04
C ILE A 224 5.22 17.71 0.78
N ASN A 225 5.30 17.62 2.11
CA ASN A 225 5.12 18.75 3.02
C ASN A 225 6.00 19.96 2.67
N SER A 226 7.27 19.70 2.30
CA SER A 226 8.24 20.75 1.94
C SER A 226 7.92 21.50 0.63
N GLU A 227 7.13 20.90 -0.26
CA GLU A 227 6.79 21.46 -1.57
C GLU A 227 5.38 22.08 -1.62
N LEU A 228 4.65 22.03 -0.50
CA LEU A 228 3.28 22.50 -0.41
C LEU A 228 3.20 23.99 -0.02
N ASN A 229 2.40 24.76 -0.76
CA ASN A 229 1.99 26.08 -0.33
C ASN A 229 1.11 25.96 0.91
N ASP A 230 1.33 26.79 1.93
CA ASP A 230 0.60 26.73 3.20
C ASP A 230 0.49 25.30 3.77
N ALA A 231 1.63 24.59 3.81
CA ALA A 231 1.71 23.17 4.14
C ALA A 231 0.97 22.81 5.43
N LYS A 232 1.10 23.65 6.48
CA LYS A 232 0.40 23.47 7.78
C LYS A 232 -1.13 23.39 7.66
N LYS A 233 -1.70 23.99 6.63
CA LYS A 233 -3.14 24.03 6.38
C LYS A 233 -3.56 23.05 5.29
N ASN A 234 -2.78 22.97 4.22
CA ASN A 234 -3.15 22.21 3.03
C ASN A 234 -2.84 20.71 3.15
N LEU A 235 -1.75 20.32 3.82
CA LEU A 235 -1.43 18.90 4.00
C LEU A 235 -2.48 18.15 4.86
N PRO A 236 -2.92 18.65 6.02
CA PRO A 236 -4.00 18.03 6.77
C PRO A 236 -5.29 17.86 5.96
N ARG A 237 -5.67 18.90 5.23
CA ARG A 237 -6.88 18.86 4.38
C ARG A 237 -6.74 17.87 3.24
N ALA A 238 -5.56 17.80 2.63
CA ALA A 238 -5.28 16.88 1.54
C ALA A 238 -5.29 15.43 2.02
N LEU A 239 -4.68 15.14 3.18
CA LEU A 239 -4.66 13.79 3.76
C LEU A 239 -6.07 13.32 4.10
N VAL A 240 -6.82 14.11 4.87
CA VAL A 240 -8.18 13.72 5.29
C VAL A 240 -9.14 13.67 4.09
N GLY A 241 -9.15 14.73 3.26
CA GLY A 241 -10.03 14.76 2.08
C GLY A 241 -9.67 13.70 1.05
N GLY A 242 -8.37 13.48 0.79
CA GLY A 242 -7.90 12.45 -0.12
C GLY A 242 -8.25 11.04 0.35
N THR A 243 -8.00 10.72 1.61
CA THR A 243 -8.34 9.39 2.16
C THR A 243 -9.85 9.14 2.19
N PHE A 244 -10.66 10.16 2.43
CA PHE A 244 -12.12 10.05 2.34
C PHE A 244 -12.57 9.77 0.89
N ILE A 245 -12.03 10.50 -0.10
CA ILE A 245 -12.30 10.25 -1.53
C ILE A 245 -11.92 8.82 -1.91
N ILE A 246 -10.78 8.33 -1.44
CA ILE A 246 -10.33 6.96 -1.70
C ILE A 246 -11.34 5.94 -1.17
N MET A 247 -11.77 6.08 0.08
CA MET A 247 -12.75 5.18 0.69
C MET A 247 -14.05 5.13 -0.11
N ILE A 248 -14.60 6.28 -0.47
CA ILE A 248 -15.83 6.35 -1.28
C ILE A 248 -15.63 5.74 -2.67
N THR A 249 -14.49 6.02 -3.32
CA THR A 249 -14.18 5.46 -4.64
C THR A 249 -14.12 3.93 -4.59
N TYR A 250 -13.51 3.35 -3.56
CA TYR A 250 -13.40 1.89 -3.41
C TYR A 250 -14.74 1.24 -3.12
N LEU A 251 -15.57 1.85 -2.29
CA LEU A 251 -16.93 1.40 -2.02
C LEU A 251 -17.77 1.40 -3.30
N LEU A 252 -17.76 2.49 -4.04
CA LEU A 252 -18.53 2.61 -5.29
C LEU A 252 -18.04 1.62 -6.35
N TYR A 253 -16.73 1.42 -6.47
CA TYR A 253 -16.15 0.42 -7.35
C TYR A 253 -16.58 -1.00 -6.97
N TYR A 254 -16.54 -1.34 -5.68
CA TYR A 254 -16.93 -2.66 -5.18
C TYR A 254 -18.41 -2.97 -5.42
N VAL A 255 -19.29 -1.99 -5.20
CA VAL A 255 -20.72 -2.09 -5.55
C VAL A 255 -20.93 -2.20 -7.06
N GLY A 256 -20.15 -1.46 -7.85
CA GLY A 256 -20.17 -1.54 -9.31
C GLY A 256 -19.78 -2.92 -9.85
N LEU A 257 -18.78 -3.56 -9.25
CA LEU A 257 -18.41 -4.94 -9.57
C LEU A 257 -19.57 -5.92 -9.31
N ALA A 258 -20.25 -5.78 -8.16
CA ALA A 258 -21.42 -6.60 -7.83
C ALA A 258 -22.62 -6.36 -8.78
N GLY A 259 -22.64 -5.22 -9.48
CA GLY A 259 -23.61 -4.96 -10.54
C GLY A 259 -23.22 -5.51 -11.92
N ALA A 260 -21.99 -5.99 -12.06
CA ALA A 260 -21.41 -6.38 -13.35
C ALA A 260 -21.27 -7.90 -13.51
N VAL A 261 -21.13 -8.64 -12.41
CA VAL A 261 -20.88 -10.09 -12.42
C VAL A 261 -21.45 -10.72 -11.14
N GLU A 262 -21.85 -11.99 -11.23
CA GLU A 262 -22.31 -12.79 -10.08
C GLU A 262 -21.15 -13.01 -9.08
N ASN A 263 -21.46 -12.99 -7.78
CA ASN A 263 -20.48 -13.17 -6.72
C ASN A 263 -19.70 -14.48 -6.87
N GLU A 264 -20.37 -15.59 -7.23
CA GLU A 264 -19.71 -16.89 -7.43
C GLU A 264 -18.72 -16.86 -8.59
N VAL A 265 -19.06 -16.22 -9.71
CA VAL A 265 -18.16 -16.09 -10.87
C VAL A 265 -16.95 -15.24 -10.52
N MET A 266 -17.15 -14.18 -9.73
CA MET A 266 -16.05 -13.33 -9.27
C MET A 266 -15.11 -14.07 -8.34
N MET A 267 -15.64 -14.84 -7.37
CA MET A 267 -14.86 -15.64 -6.42
C MET A 267 -14.08 -16.78 -7.10
N ALA A 268 -14.69 -17.44 -8.08
CA ALA A 268 -14.04 -18.54 -8.81
C ALA A 268 -12.98 -18.04 -9.82
N GLY A 269 -13.19 -16.85 -10.37
CA GLY A 269 -12.38 -16.30 -11.47
C GLY A 269 -11.19 -15.44 -11.04
N GLY A 270 -11.17 -14.92 -9.82
CA GLY A 270 -10.14 -13.99 -9.38
C GLY A 270 -10.00 -12.80 -10.34
N GLU A 271 -8.78 -12.53 -10.78
CA GLU A 271 -8.52 -11.46 -11.77
C GLU A 271 -9.20 -11.70 -13.12
N ALA A 272 -9.45 -12.95 -13.49
CA ALA A 272 -10.26 -13.28 -14.68
C ALA A 272 -11.74 -12.91 -14.47
N GLY A 273 -12.25 -13.05 -13.25
CA GLY A 273 -13.58 -12.58 -12.86
C GLY A 273 -13.74 -11.06 -13.05
N ALA A 274 -12.74 -10.28 -12.68
CA ALA A 274 -12.73 -8.85 -12.96
C ALA A 274 -12.77 -8.55 -14.47
N LYS A 275 -12.02 -9.29 -15.29
CA LYS A 275 -12.07 -9.15 -16.76
C LYS A 275 -13.47 -9.46 -17.32
N ILE A 276 -14.14 -10.49 -16.79
CA ILE A 276 -15.51 -10.85 -17.14
C ILE A 276 -16.46 -9.72 -16.75
N ALA A 277 -16.33 -9.14 -15.54
CA ALA A 277 -17.14 -8.02 -15.09
C ALA A 277 -17.04 -6.82 -16.05
N PHE A 278 -15.82 -6.46 -16.45
CA PHE A 278 -15.63 -5.38 -17.44
C PHE A 278 -16.20 -5.72 -18.82
N ALA A 279 -16.04 -6.97 -19.28
CA ALA A 279 -16.61 -7.41 -20.55
C ALA A 279 -18.15 -7.40 -20.53
N ASN A 280 -18.76 -7.78 -19.43
CA ASN A 280 -20.21 -7.74 -19.25
C ASN A 280 -20.76 -6.31 -19.33
N VAL A 281 -20.00 -5.32 -18.81
CA VAL A 281 -20.43 -3.91 -18.80
C VAL A 281 -20.17 -3.21 -20.13
N PHE A 282 -19.00 -3.43 -20.75
CA PHE A 282 -18.48 -2.64 -21.88
C PHE A 282 -18.33 -3.43 -23.17
N SER A 283 -18.89 -4.63 -23.28
CA SER A 283 -18.61 -5.62 -24.33
C SER A 283 -17.19 -6.22 -24.23
N SER A 284 -16.91 -7.26 -25.00
CA SER A 284 -15.60 -7.93 -24.95
C SER A 284 -14.43 -7.01 -25.34
N VAL A 285 -14.62 -6.19 -26.37
CA VAL A 285 -13.59 -5.23 -26.85
C VAL A 285 -13.43 -4.08 -25.86
N GLY A 286 -14.52 -3.43 -25.44
CA GLY A 286 -14.51 -2.32 -24.50
C GLY A 286 -13.96 -2.75 -23.13
N GLY A 287 -14.37 -3.92 -22.64
CA GLY A 287 -13.84 -4.51 -21.41
C GLY A 287 -12.34 -4.76 -21.46
N THR A 288 -11.83 -5.26 -22.59
CA THR A 288 -10.39 -5.46 -22.79
C THR A 288 -9.63 -4.13 -22.76
N VAL A 289 -10.14 -3.08 -23.40
CA VAL A 289 -9.50 -1.74 -23.37
C VAL A 289 -9.47 -1.19 -21.95
N VAL A 290 -10.56 -1.29 -21.20
CA VAL A 290 -10.61 -0.83 -19.80
C VAL A 290 -9.67 -1.68 -18.93
N PHE A 291 -9.56 -2.97 -19.18
CA PHE A 291 -8.66 -3.86 -18.46
C PHE A 291 -7.17 -3.53 -18.70
N VAL A 292 -6.79 -3.05 -19.88
CA VAL A 292 -5.45 -2.51 -20.14
C VAL A 292 -5.12 -1.35 -19.19
N PHE A 293 -6.09 -0.49 -18.87
CA PHE A 293 -5.87 0.59 -17.91
C PHE A 293 -5.59 0.08 -16.49
N ILE A 294 -6.13 -1.09 -16.11
CA ILE A 294 -5.79 -1.74 -14.84
C ILE A 294 -4.32 -2.18 -14.84
N VAL A 295 -3.86 -2.81 -15.92
CA VAL A 295 -2.43 -3.20 -16.07
C VAL A 295 -1.52 -1.99 -15.94
N ILE A 296 -1.86 -0.89 -16.62
CA ILE A 296 -1.11 0.38 -16.54
C ILE A 296 -1.15 0.95 -15.11
N SER A 297 -2.28 0.84 -14.42
CA SER A 297 -2.44 1.24 -13.00
C SER A 297 -1.48 0.47 -12.10
N CYS A 298 -1.44 -0.85 -12.24
CA CYS A 298 -0.54 -1.73 -11.47
C CYS A 298 0.94 -1.36 -11.72
N ALA A 299 1.31 -1.16 -12.99
CA ALA A 299 2.66 -0.74 -13.36
C ALA A 299 3.04 0.63 -12.77
N GLY A 300 2.10 1.57 -12.72
CA GLY A 300 2.29 2.87 -12.08
C GLY A 300 2.54 2.76 -10.57
N THR A 301 1.81 1.89 -9.89
CA THR A 301 2.00 1.66 -8.45
C THR A 301 3.34 0.96 -8.17
N LEU A 302 3.72 -0.02 -8.99
CA LEU A 302 5.03 -0.66 -8.95
C LEU A 302 6.16 0.38 -9.09
N ASN A 303 6.04 1.31 -10.05
CA ASN A 303 7.01 2.39 -10.26
C ASN A 303 7.14 3.30 -9.03
N GLY A 304 6.03 3.64 -8.38
CA GLY A 304 6.02 4.46 -7.17
C GLY A 304 6.71 3.78 -5.97
N LEU A 305 6.44 2.50 -5.72
CA LEU A 305 7.08 1.74 -4.64
C LEU A 305 8.55 1.46 -4.91
N MET A 306 8.94 1.24 -6.17
CA MET A 306 10.34 1.09 -6.54
C MET A 306 11.18 2.32 -6.15
N LEU A 307 10.62 3.52 -6.23
CA LEU A 307 11.30 4.72 -5.76
C LEU A 307 11.61 4.66 -4.25
N GLY A 308 10.72 4.05 -3.45
CA GLY A 308 10.96 3.79 -2.03
C GLY A 308 12.14 2.83 -1.82
N CYS A 309 12.23 1.76 -2.59
CA CYS A 309 13.35 0.81 -2.55
C CYS A 309 14.68 1.47 -2.93
N VAL A 310 14.69 2.26 -3.99
CA VAL A 310 15.87 3.01 -4.47
C VAL A 310 16.42 3.94 -3.39
N ARG A 311 15.55 4.60 -2.63
CA ARG A 311 15.90 5.60 -1.61
C ARG A 311 16.01 5.05 -0.19
N GLY A 312 15.65 3.80 0.07
CA GLY A 312 15.52 3.25 1.41
C GLY A 312 16.80 3.37 2.26
N LEU A 313 17.91 2.78 1.82
CA LEU A 313 19.19 2.88 2.54
C LEU A 313 19.85 4.25 2.41
N TYR A 314 19.60 4.98 1.34
CA TYR A 314 20.05 6.37 1.21
C TYR A 314 19.48 7.25 2.34
N ALA A 315 18.23 7.07 2.69
CA ALA A 315 17.58 7.83 3.76
C ALA A 315 18.24 7.59 5.14
N LEU A 316 18.78 6.41 5.38
CA LEU A 316 19.57 6.10 6.57
C LEU A 316 21.01 6.62 6.44
N GLY A 317 21.66 6.41 5.31
CA GLY A 317 23.03 6.85 5.02
C GLY A 317 23.18 8.36 5.12
N SER A 318 22.20 9.13 4.65
CA SER A 318 22.19 10.60 4.75
C SER A 318 22.11 11.12 6.19
N ARG A 319 21.66 10.27 7.13
CA ARG A 319 21.68 10.54 8.59
C ARG A 319 22.95 10.01 9.28
N ASN A 320 23.92 9.49 8.52
CA ASN A 320 25.12 8.81 8.99
C ASN A 320 24.83 7.62 9.92
N VAL A 321 23.73 6.91 9.69
CA VAL A 321 23.32 5.67 10.39
C VAL A 321 23.12 4.53 9.41
N GLY A 322 23.12 3.31 9.91
CA GLY A 322 22.96 2.11 9.08
C GLY A 322 24.30 1.53 8.59
N PRO A 323 24.26 0.46 7.77
CA PRO A 323 25.44 -0.17 7.24
C PRO A 323 26.14 0.75 6.22
N ARG A 324 27.43 0.95 6.35
CA ARG A 324 28.25 1.71 5.38
C ARG A 324 27.60 3.02 4.90
N PRO A 325 27.24 3.95 5.81
CA PRO A 325 26.54 5.18 5.43
C PRO A 325 27.36 6.04 4.46
N ASP A 326 28.69 5.94 4.50
CA ASP A 326 29.64 6.51 3.53
C ASP A 326 29.36 6.10 2.09
N ILE A 327 28.90 4.87 1.86
CA ILE A 327 28.59 4.32 0.54
C ILE A 327 27.13 4.66 0.15
N PHE A 328 26.19 4.39 1.05
CA PHE A 328 24.77 4.50 0.73
C PHE A 328 24.26 5.95 0.62
N LYS A 329 25.00 6.94 1.14
CA LYS A 329 24.67 8.37 0.95
C LYS A 329 25.16 8.96 -0.38
N GLN A 330 25.96 8.22 -1.15
CA GLN A 330 26.51 8.72 -2.42
C GLN A 330 25.44 8.78 -3.50
N VAL A 331 25.41 9.90 -4.21
CA VAL A 331 24.49 10.18 -5.32
C VAL A 331 25.28 10.23 -6.61
N ASP A 332 24.81 9.52 -7.63
CA ASP A 332 25.37 9.56 -8.98
C ASP A 332 25.16 10.95 -9.59
N PRO A 333 26.22 11.65 -10.06
CA PRO A 333 26.09 13.00 -10.58
C PRO A 333 25.32 13.09 -11.90
N VAL A 334 25.20 11.99 -12.66
CA VAL A 334 24.51 11.97 -13.95
C VAL A 334 23.00 11.78 -13.76
N THR A 335 22.63 10.76 -12.99
CA THR A 335 21.21 10.41 -12.77
C THR A 335 20.58 11.16 -11.60
N ASN A 336 21.38 11.76 -10.72
CA ASN A 336 21.00 12.33 -9.44
C ASN A 336 20.25 11.33 -8.54
N MET A 337 20.63 10.04 -8.64
CA MET A 337 20.04 8.94 -7.88
C MET A 337 21.13 8.21 -7.06
N PRO A 338 20.79 7.65 -5.88
CA PRO A 338 21.76 6.98 -5.01
C PRO A 338 22.11 5.58 -5.55
N ALA A 339 23.22 5.45 -6.26
CA ALA A 339 23.59 4.23 -7.00
C ALA A 339 23.64 2.98 -6.10
N SER A 340 24.38 3.02 -5.01
CA SER A 340 24.54 1.86 -4.11
C SER A 340 23.24 1.48 -3.40
N SER A 341 22.44 2.47 -2.97
CA SER A 341 21.13 2.24 -2.36
C SER A 341 20.16 1.64 -3.37
N SER A 342 20.17 2.11 -4.60
CA SER A 342 19.34 1.62 -5.69
C SER A 342 19.64 0.16 -6.04
N ALA A 343 20.92 -0.18 -6.20
CA ALA A 343 21.35 -1.55 -6.48
C ALA A 343 20.96 -2.52 -5.36
N PHE A 344 21.18 -2.12 -4.11
CA PHE A 344 20.79 -2.93 -2.96
C PHE A 344 19.27 -3.07 -2.84
N GLY A 345 18.53 -2.00 -3.11
CA GLY A 345 17.07 -2.01 -3.08
C GLY A 345 16.46 -2.99 -4.09
N VAL A 346 16.96 -3.03 -5.32
CA VAL A 346 16.47 -3.99 -6.33
C VAL A 346 16.87 -5.42 -6.01
N LEU A 347 18.05 -5.64 -5.42
CA LEU A 347 18.46 -6.97 -4.94
C LEU A 347 17.53 -7.48 -3.83
N LEU A 348 17.16 -6.61 -2.88
CA LEU A 348 16.18 -6.96 -1.85
C LEU A 348 14.80 -7.28 -2.47
N CYS A 349 14.36 -6.53 -3.48
CA CYS A 349 13.12 -6.85 -4.18
C CYS A 349 13.20 -8.24 -4.86
N GLY A 350 14.32 -8.58 -5.49
CA GLY A 350 14.55 -9.90 -6.08
C GLY A 350 14.50 -11.02 -5.03
N PHE A 351 15.14 -10.81 -3.88
CA PHE A 351 15.08 -11.73 -2.75
C PHE A 351 13.66 -11.95 -2.23
N TRP A 352 12.91 -10.87 -1.97
CA TRP A 352 11.54 -10.95 -1.50
C TRP A 352 10.58 -11.50 -2.55
N MET A 353 10.85 -11.30 -3.85
CA MET A 353 10.07 -11.92 -4.93
C MET A 353 10.28 -13.43 -4.98
N MET A 354 11.52 -13.90 -4.81
CA MET A 354 11.83 -15.33 -4.71
C MET A 354 11.17 -15.96 -3.46
N TYR A 355 11.24 -15.25 -2.33
CA TYR A 355 10.55 -15.67 -1.11
C TYR A 355 9.03 -15.75 -1.34
N PHE A 356 8.43 -14.70 -1.91
CA PHE A 356 6.99 -14.65 -2.18
C PHE A 356 6.55 -15.81 -3.08
N TYR A 357 7.32 -16.11 -4.12
CA TYR A 357 7.07 -17.26 -4.98
C TYR A 357 7.08 -18.57 -4.20
N GLY A 358 8.15 -18.84 -3.47
CA GLY A 358 8.30 -20.08 -2.72
C GLY A 358 7.35 -20.24 -1.53
N ALA A 359 6.89 -19.12 -0.94
CA ALA A 359 6.00 -19.13 0.21
C ALA A 359 4.50 -19.17 -0.16
N ASN A 360 4.10 -18.52 -1.27
CA ASN A 360 2.68 -18.27 -1.56
C ASN A 360 2.20 -18.90 -2.89
N LEU A 361 3.11 -19.29 -3.79
CA LEU A 361 2.76 -19.75 -5.14
C LEU A 361 3.20 -21.19 -5.42
N THR A 362 3.86 -21.83 -4.46
CA THR A 362 4.32 -23.21 -4.53
C THR A 362 3.81 -24.01 -3.33
N GLU A 363 4.25 -25.26 -3.18
CA GLU A 363 3.92 -26.13 -2.05
C GLU A 363 4.57 -25.72 -0.70
N GLY A 364 5.05 -24.47 -0.60
CA GLY A 364 5.63 -23.94 0.63
C GLY A 364 7.08 -24.34 0.85
N TRP A 365 8.03 -23.80 0.08
CA TRP A 365 9.46 -24.12 0.16
C TRP A 365 10.09 -23.88 1.53
N PHE A 366 9.53 -22.96 2.30
CA PHE A 366 10.09 -22.53 3.58
C PHE A 366 9.39 -23.17 4.79
N GLY A 367 8.56 -24.21 4.55
CA GLY A 367 7.83 -24.90 5.61
C GLY A 367 6.99 -23.94 6.46
N PRO A 368 7.16 -23.92 7.80
CA PRO A 368 6.38 -23.05 8.67
C PRO A 368 6.66 -21.55 8.48
N PHE A 369 7.78 -21.20 7.84
CA PHE A 369 8.13 -19.80 7.55
C PHE A 369 7.49 -19.27 6.27
N CYS A 370 6.41 -19.87 5.77
CA CYS A 370 5.61 -19.33 4.69
C CYS A 370 4.56 -18.35 5.26
N PHE A 371 4.72 -17.06 4.99
CA PHE A 371 3.79 -16.02 5.45
C PHE A 371 3.50 -15.02 4.33
N ASP A 372 2.37 -14.32 4.44
CA ASP A 372 1.94 -13.32 3.46
C ASP A 372 2.77 -12.04 3.59
N THR A 373 3.45 -11.66 2.51
CA THR A 373 4.26 -10.44 2.42
C THR A 373 3.50 -9.26 1.84
N SER A 374 2.23 -9.42 1.48
CA SER A 374 1.37 -8.33 1.01
C SER A 374 0.64 -7.61 2.14
N GLU A 375 0.38 -8.30 3.26
CA GLU A 375 -0.42 -7.76 4.37
C GLU A 375 0.40 -7.56 5.65
N LEU A 376 1.19 -8.55 6.07
CA LEU A 376 1.91 -8.51 7.36
C LEU A 376 2.90 -7.34 7.50
N PRO A 377 3.69 -6.95 6.47
CA PRO A 377 4.52 -5.75 6.58
C PRO A 377 3.70 -4.46 6.78
N ILE A 378 2.52 -4.36 6.16
CA ILE A 378 1.63 -3.21 6.32
C ILE A 378 1.05 -3.18 7.75
N ILE A 379 0.62 -4.33 8.26
CA ILE A 379 0.13 -4.42 9.64
C ILE A 379 1.24 -4.05 10.65
N THR A 380 2.48 -4.40 10.34
CA THR A 380 3.63 -4.03 11.17
C THR A 380 3.83 -2.52 11.24
N ILE A 381 3.59 -1.79 10.14
CA ILE A 381 3.70 -0.32 10.20
C ILE A 381 2.61 0.28 11.09
N TYR A 382 1.39 -0.28 11.11
CA TYR A 382 0.35 0.12 12.07
C TYR A 382 0.78 -0.14 13.52
N ALA A 383 1.46 -1.25 13.79
CA ALA A 383 2.04 -1.50 15.12
C ALA A 383 3.09 -0.44 15.49
N LEU A 384 3.92 -0.02 14.55
CA LEU A 384 4.92 1.04 14.76
C LEU A 384 4.30 2.44 14.93
N TYR A 385 3.06 2.67 14.50
CA TYR A 385 2.35 3.92 14.75
C TYR A 385 1.91 4.07 16.23
N ILE A 386 1.59 2.97 16.92
CA ILE A 386 1.05 3.00 18.29
C ILE A 386 1.92 3.81 19.26
N PRO A 387 3.24 3.57 19.37
CA PRO A 387 4.10 4.37 20.25
C PRO A 387 4.14 5.85 19.86
N ILE A 388 4.05 6.17 18.54
CA ILE A 388 4.03 7.55 18.05
C ILE A 388 2.75 8.25 18.54
N PHE A 389 1.59 7.62 18.34
CA PHE A 389 0.30 8.17 18.78
C PHE A 389 0.22 8.34 20.29
N PHE A 390 0.75 7.37 21.05
CA PHE A 390 0.82 7.48 22.50
C PHE A 390 1.67 8.67 22.96
N MET A 391 2.82 8.92 22.28
CA MET A 391 3.68 10.06 22.60
C MET A 391 3.05 11.41 22.24
N ILE A 392 2.20 11.48 21.21
CA ILE A 392 1.38 12.67 20.91
C ILE A 392 0.51 13.02 22.12
N MET A 393 -0.26 12.04 22.64
CA MET A 393 -1.14 12.25 23.79
C MET A 393 -0.37 12.78 25.01
N LYS A 394 0.87 12.33 25.20
CA LYS A 394 1.72 12.73 26.33
C LYS A 394 2.37 14.10 26.16
N ARG A 395 2.86 14.41 24.94
CA ARG A 395 3.72 15.59 24.69
C ARG A 395 2.97 16.83 24.22
N GLU A 396 1.92 16.67 23.39
CA GLU A 396 1.25 17.77 22.70
C GLU A 396 0.20 18.49 23.59
N LYS A 397 0.68 19.13 24.68
CA LYS A 397 -0.17 19.76 25.68
C LYS A 397 -0.93 20.99 25.16
N GLU A 398 -0.46 21.59 24.06
CA GLU A 398 -1.05 22.78 23.44
C GLU A 398 -2.23 22.44 22.51
N TRP A 399 -2.38 21.18 22.15
CA TRP A 399 -3.47 20.75 21.26
C TRP A 399 -4.78 20.63 22.03
N ASN A 400 -5.89 20.88 21.31
CA ASN A 400 -7.23 20.68 21.87
C ASN A 400 -7.47 19.20 22.24
N GLY A 401 -8.51 18.94 23.03
CA GLY A 401 -8.80 17.59 23.54
C GLY A 401 -9.04 16.56 22.46
N PHE A 402 -9.65 16.93 21.33
CA PHE A 402 -9.89 16.02 20.21
C PHE A 402 -8.56 15.61 19.54
N ASP A 403 -7.74 16.58 19.16
CA ASP A 403 -6.47 16.35 18.46
C ASP A 403 -5.44 15.61 19.34
N ARG A 404 -5.46 15.89 20.64
CA ARG A 404 -4.51 15.34 21.60
C ARG A 404 -4.87 13.95 22.08
N PHE A 405 -6.15 13.69 22.37
CA PHE A 405 -6.58 12.44 23.02
C PHE A 405 -7.48 11.58 22.13
N ILE A 406 -8.54 12.15 21.55
CA ILE A 406 -9.55 11.35 20.83
C ILE A 406 -8.99 10.79 19.53
N ALA A 407 -8.43 11.62 18.67
CA ALA A 407 -7.89 11.16 17.38
C ALA A 407 -6.73 10.16 17.56
N PRO A 408 -5.71 10.40 18.40
CA PRO A 408 -4.67 9.39 18.64
C PRO A 408 -5.20 8.11 19.29
N ALA A 409 -6.17 8.20 20.21
CA ALA A 409 -6.78 7.02 20.84
C ALA A 409 -7.53 6.16 19.82
N LEU A 410 -8.30 6.78 18.92
CA LEU A 410 -8.96 6.09 17.82
C LEU A 410 -7.94 5.48 16.83
N SER A 411 -6.83 6.18 16.56
CA SER A 411 -5.74 5.66 15.73
C SER A 411 -5.05 4.45 16.37
N ILE A 412 -4.84 4.48 17.70
CA ILE A 412 -4.33 3.33 18.45
C ILE A 412 -5.32 2.17 18.37
N ALA A 413 -6.60 2.43 18.62
CA ALA A 413 -7.65 1.40 18.56
C ALA A 413 -7.72 0.77 17.16
N GLY A 414 -7.67 1.57 16.10
CA GLY A 414 -7.62 1.10 14.71
C GLY A 414 -6.36 0.27 14.42
N SER A 415 -5.19 0.72 14.90
CA SER A 415 -3.94 -0.03 14.74
C SER A 415 -3.97 -1.37 15.49
N VAL A 416 -4.51 -1.40 16.72
CA VAL A 416 -4.71 -2.64 17.48
C VAL A 416 -5.70 -3.56 16.77
N PHE A 417 -6.80 -3.00 16.23
CA PHE A 417 -7.75 -3.77 15.43
C PHE A 417 -7.06 -4.45 14.24
N MET A 418 -6.20 -3.74 13.51
CA MET A 418 -5.44 -4.32 12.38
C MET A 418 -4.51 -5.45 12.81
N ILE A 419 -3.85 -5.33 13.98
CA ILE A 419 -3.01 -6.39 14.53
C ILE A 419 -3.85 -7.63 14.88
N ILE A 420 -5.01 -7.44 15.51
CA ILE A 420 -5.94 -8.53 15.81
C ILE A 420 -6.43 -9.18 14.52
N ALA A 421 -6.81 -8.36 13.53
CA ALA A 421 -7.25 -8.84 12.21
C ALA A 421 -6.17 -9.70 11.52
N ALA A 422 -4.89 -9.33 11.62
CA ALA A 422 -3.80 -10.13 11.09
C ALA A 422 -3.69 -11.51 11.77
N VAL A 423 -3.87 -11.57 13.10
CA VAL A 423 -3.84 -12.84 13.84
C VAL A 423 -4.98 -13.76 13.41
N PHE A 424 -6.17 -13.22 13.22
CA PHE A 424 -7.31 -14.01 12.71
C PHE A 424 -7.12 -14.44 11.26
N SER A 425 -6.57 -13.56 10.41
CA SER A 425 -6.37 -13.84 8.98
C SER A 425 -5.24 -14.85 8.72
N HIS A 426 -4.13 -14.73 9.44
CA HIS A 426 -2.91 -15.49 9.14
C HIS A 426 -2.52 -16.53 10.20
N GLY A 427 -3.20 -16.55 11.35
CA GLY A 427 -2.99 -17.55 12.39
C GLY A 427 -1.52 -17.66 12.83
N GLN A 428 -0.98 -18.88 12.82
CA GLN A 428 0.39 -19.16 13.24
C GLN A 428 1.46 -18.54 12.34
N ALA A 429 1.16 -18.21 11.09
CA ALA A 429 2.10 -17.59 10.18
C ALA A 429 2.58 -16.20 10.70
N VAL A 430 1.75 -15.51 11.51
CA VAL A 430 2.13 -14.27 12.18
C VAL A 430 3.35 -14.48 13.10
N ILE A 431 3.41 -15.59 13.82
CA ILE A 431 4.52 -15.89 14.74
C ILE A 431 5.83 -16.06 13.95
N TYR A 432 5.79 -16.82 12.86
CA TYR A 432 6.96 -17.03 12.02
C TYR A 432 7.42 -15.74 11.33
N TYR A 433 6.46 -14.91 10.89
CA TYR A 433 6.77 -13.57 10.40
C TYR A 433 7.46 -12.71 11.48
N LEU A 434 6.94 -12.71 12.72
CA LEU A 434 7.54 -11.93 13.82
C LEU A 434 8.95 -12.41 14.18
N ILE A 435 9.25 -13.70 14.05
CA ILE A 435 10.60 -14.23 14.22
C ILE A 435 11.54 -13.64 13.16
N VAL A 436 11.15 -13.70 11.88
CA VAL A 436 11.94 -13.12 10.78
C VAL A 436 12.10 -11.61 10.95
N PHE A 437 11.01 -10.92 11.30
CA PHE A 437 11.03 -9.49 11.62
C PHE A 437 12.03 -9.18 12.75
N ALA A 438 11.98 -9.93 13.87
CA ALA A 438 12.87 -9.74 15.00
C ALA A 438 14.34 -9.94 14.61
N VAL A 439 14.65 -10.99 13.82
CA VAL A 439 16.01 -11.25 13.32
C VAL A 439 16.51 -10.07 12.48
N ILE A 440 15.69 -9.58 11.55
CA ILE A 440 16.07 -8.42 10.71
C ILE A 440 16.27 -7.17 11.56
N MET A 441 15.43 -6.94 12.58
CA MET A 441 15.58 -5.79 13.48
C MET A 441 16.84 -5.91 14.37
N VAL A 442 17.19 -7.12 14.82
CA VAL A 442 18.44 -7.36 15.56
C VAL A 442 19.66 -7.11 14.66
N ILE A 443 19.63 -7.55 13.41
CA ILE A 443 20.66 -7.21 12.43
C ILE A 443 20.78 -5.68 12.29
N GLY A 444 19.62 -4.98 12.17
CA GLY A 444 19.60 -3.52 12.14
C GLY A 444 20.24 -2.87 13.38
N ALA A 445 20.04 -3.45 14.56
CA ALA A 445 20.62 -2.93 15.79
C ALA A 445 22.15 -2.90 15.80
N LEU A 446 22.79 -3.81 15.06
CA LEU A 446 24.26 -3.82 14.92
C LEU A 446 24.79 -2.56 14.19
N PHE A 447 23.94 -1.93 13.37
CA PHE A 447 24.27 -0.75 12.57
C PHE A 447 23.60 0.54 13.08
N ALA A 448 22.95 0.50 14.24
CA ALA A 448 22.18 1.64 14.77
C ALA A 448 23.03 2.79 15.29
N LYS A 449 24.33 2.57 15.54
CA LYS A 449 25.23 3.60 16.04
C LYS A 449 25.59 4.60 14.94
N LYS A 450 25.48 5.89 15.24
CA LYS A 450 25.95 6.95 14.35
C LYS A 450 27.45 6.85 14.20
N LYS A 451 27.99 6.85 12.98
CA LYS A 451 29.41 6.96 12.72
C LYS A 451 29.85 8.41 12.89
N GLU A 452 30.67 8.65 13.89
CA GLU A 452 31.33 9.95 14.10
C GLU A 452 32.42 10.15 13.03
N GLY A 453 32.56 11.39 12.53
CA GLY A 453 33.63 11.74 11.57
C GLY A 453 33.26 11.67 10.09
N LEU A 454 31.99 11.56 9.72
CA LEU A 454 31.50 11.65 8.34
C LEU A 454 30.77 12.98 8.12
N GLU A 455 31.44 14.12 8.38
CA GLU A 455 30.95 15.45 8.00
C GLU A 455 31.08 15.71 6.49
#